data_806fa1a8fba205770cd0e5c8864a3616
#
_entry.id   806fa1a8fba205770cd0e5c8864a3616
#
_cell.length_a   1.000
_cell.length_b   1.000
_cell.length_c   1.000
_cell.angle_alpha   90.00
_cell.angle_beta   90.00
_cell.angle_gamma   90.00
#
_symmetry.space_group_name_H-M   'P 1'
#
loop_
_entity.id
_entity.type
_entity.pdbx_description
1 polymer ?
#
loop_
_entity_poly.entity_id
_entity_poly.type
_entity_poly.pdbx_seq_one_letter_code
_entity_poly.pdbx_strand_id
1 'polypeptide(L)'
;VSTSDEIDSMLRRVEQNVFNEFDIVGIVLADREPEENEMIEGIPVVSKIDTVTEYIQTRWVDALLVGIKKKTLIPEDLFETCVNMGITVHECLDNRTGWTGNQFINRMGGYTVLTSSVRVISSRQAMMKRTIDICGGIVGMILTGIITIFLAPAIYIASPGPIFFSQMRVGKNGKLFKIYKF
;
A
#
# COMPACT_ATOMS: atom_id res chain seq x y z
N VAL A 1 12.14 -6.93 -1.75
CA VAL A 1 13.45 -6.61 -1.14
C VAL A 1 14.32 -7.83 -1.14
N SER A 2 15.49 -7.77 -1.75
CA SER A 2 16.44 -8.87 -1.81
C SER A 2 17.87 -8.35 -1.96
N THR A 3 18.85 -9.25 -2.01
CA THR A 3 20.24 -8.94 -2.40
C THR A 3 20.40 -9.11 -3.91
N SER A 4 21.44 -8.48 -4.48
CA SER A 4 21.78 -8.59 -5.91
C SER A 4 21.92 -10.05 -6.38
N ASP A 5 22.49 -10.91 -5.52
CA ASP A 5 22.72 -12.33 -5.85
C ASP A 5 21.47 -13.20 -5.83
N GLU A 6 20.43 -12.80 -5.07
CA GLU A 6 19.25 -13.63 -4.81
C GLU A 6 18.00 -13.17 -5.59
N ILE A 7 18.01 -11.93 -6.11
CA ILE A 7 16.83 -11.30 -6.72
C ILE A 7 16.34 -12.07 -7.94
N ASP A 8 17.22 -12.52 -8.83
CA ASP A 8 16.83 -13.25 -10.06
C ASP A 8 16.13 -14.57 -9.72
N SER A 9 16.64 -15.29 -8.72
CA SER A 9 16.04 -16.55 -8.28
C SER A 9 14.67 -16.32 -7.63
N MET A 10 14.52 -15.22 -6.93
CA MET A 10 13.28 -14.79 -6.28
C MET A 10 12.22 -14.40 -7.30
N LEU A 11 12.56 -13.60 -8.31
CA LEU A 11 11.66 -13.17 -9.37
C LEU A 11 11.16 -14.36 -10.19
N ARG A 12 12.04 -15.23 -10.65
CA ARG A 12 11.65 -16.46 -11.39
C ARG A 12 10.67 -17.33 -10.60
N ARG A 13 10.84 -17.44 -9.29
CA ARG A 13 9.94 -18.21 -8.44
C ARG A 13 8.58 -17.54 -8.28
N VAL A 14 8.56 -16.21 -8.20
CA VAL A 14 7.32 -15.42 -8.16
C VAL A 14 6.56 -15.55 -9.49
N GLU A 15 7.24 -15.44 -10.64
CA GLU A 15 6.62 -15.54 -11.97
C GLU A 15 6.07 -16.93 -12.28
N GLN A 16 6.74 -17.99 -11.83
CA GLN A 16 6.29 -19.38 -12.03
C GLN A 16 5.00 -19.72 -11.28
N ASN A 17 4.57 -18.87 -10.34
CA ASN A 17 3.31 -19.08 -9.62
C ASN A 17 2.14 -18.43 -10.35
N VAL A 18 1.27 -19.27 -10.90
CA VAL A 18 0.10 -18.95 -11.74
C VAL A 18 -0.96 -18.09 -11.05
N PHE A 19 -0.85 -17.86 -9.74
CA PHE A 19 -1.78 -17.04 -8.95
C PHE A 19 -1.12 -15.73 -8.49
N ASN A 20 -0.63 -14.93 -9.45
CA ASN A 20 -0.15 -13.59 -9.13
C ASN A 20 -1.36 -12.66 -8.90
N GLU A 21 -1.74 -12.50 -7.62
CA GLU A 21 -2.72 -11.50 -7.18
C GLU A 21 -2.07 -10.12 -6.92
N PHE A 22 -0.81 -9.90 -7.33
CA PHE A 22 -0.06 -8.68 -7.06
C PHE A 22 0.83 -8.28 -8.25
N ASP A 23 0.97 -6.97 -8.42
CA ASP A 23 1.86 -6.35 -9.39
C ASP A 23 3.16 -5.91 -8.70
N ILE A 24 4.31 -6.30 -9.26
CA ILE A 24 5.63 -5.88 -8.75
C ILE A 24 5.94 -4.50 -9.30
N VAL A 25 5.88 -3.48 -8.46
CA VAL A 25 6.11 -2.08 -8.84
C VAL A 25 7.57 -1.64 -8.77
N GLY A 26 8.42 -2.41 -8.11
CA GLY A 26 9.84 -2.11 -8.00
C GLY A 26 10.62 -3.08 -7.14
N ILE A 27 11.93 -3.05 -7.31
CA ILE A 27 12.90 -3.84 -6.57
C ILE A 27 13.68 -2.94 -5.62
N VAL A 28 13.91 -3.43 -4.41
CA VAL A 28 14.75 -2.78 -3.40
C VAL A 28 15.94 -3.69 -3.12
N LEU A 29 17.15 -3.16 -3.27
CA LEU A 29 18.39 -3.88 -2.98
C LEU A 29 18.86 -3.59 -1.55
N ALA A 30 19.30 -4.65 -0.85
CA ALA A 30 19.77 -4.54 0.53
C ALA A 30 21.29 -4.39 0.63
N ASP A 31 22.00 -4.76 -0.40
CA ASP A 31 23.46 -4.91 -0.38
C ASP A 31 24.22 -3.79 -1.09
N ARG A 32 23.56 -3.04 -1.98
CA ARG A 32 24.17 -1.94 -2.72
C ARG A 32 23.21 -0.85 -3.13
N GLU A 33 23.73 0.29 -3.55
CA GLU A 33 22.95 1.35 -4.20
C GLU A 33 22.52 0.91 -5.61
N PRO A 34 21.29 1.27 -6.05
CA PRO A 34 20.89 1.06 -7.44
C PRO A 34 21.69 1.94 -8.40
N GLU A 35 21.94 1.42 -9.60
CA GLU A 35 22.47 2.23 -10.70
C GLU A 35 21.34 3.10 -11.31
N GLU A 36 21.75 4.15 -12.03
CA GLU A 36 20.79 5.06 -12.64
C GLU A 36 19.97 4.33 -13.73
N ASN A 37 18.64 4.29 -13.54
CA ASN A 37 17.69 3.56 -14.40
C ASN A 37 17.92 2.02 -14.46
N GLU A 38 18.47 1.43 -13.41
CA GLU A 38 18.67 -0.01 -13.35
C GLU A 38 17.32 -0.76 -13.42
N MET A 39 17.29 -1.81 -14.24
CA MET A 39 16.14 -2.71 -14.37
C MET A 39 16.61 -4.16 -14.28
N ILE A 40 15.87 -4.98 -13.55
CA ILE A 40 16.10 -6.42 -13.41
C ILE A 40 14.83 -7.14 -13.87
N GLU A 41 14.93 -8.03 -14.86
CA GLU A 41 13.78 -8.73 -15.48
C GLU A 41 12.63 -7.75 -15.89
N GLY A 42 12.98 -6.53 -16.36
CA GLY A 42 11.99 -5.52 -16.76
C GLY A 42 11.35 -4.74 -15.60
N ILE A 43 11.75 -4.97 -14.36
CA ILE A 43 11.26 -4.29 -13.17
C ILE A 43 12.31 -3.27 -12.70
N PRO A 44 11.92 -2.00 -12.44
CA PRO A 44 12.88 -0.98 -12.03
C PRO A 44 13.43 -1.24 -10.62
N VAL A 45 14.73 -1.06 -10.45
CA VAL A 45 15.35 -0.99 -9.12
C VAL A 45 15.15 0.42 -8.58
N VAL A 46 14.35 0.54 -7.52
CA VAL A 46 13.78 1.82 -7.09
C VAL A 46 14.51 2.48 -5.92
N SER A 47 15.12 1.68 -5.05
CA SER A 47 15.82 2.20 -3.89
C SER A 47 16.73 1.15 -3.26
N LYS A 48 17.65 1.60 -2.41
CA LYS A 48 18.28 0.76 -1.40
C LYS A 48 17.37 0.58 -0.20
N ILE A 49 17.65 -0.43 0.62
CA ILE A 49 16.85 -0.74 1.80
C ILE A 49 16.79 0.43 2.82
N ASP A 50 17.85 1.22 2.92
CA ASP A 50 17.93 2.35 3.86
C ASP A 50 16.99 3.52 3.44
N THR A 51 16.70 3.66 2.15
CA THR A 51 15.87 4.74 1.58
C THR A 51 14.48 4.27 1.13
N VAL A 52 14.15 3.01 1.37
CA VAL A 52 12.87 2.41 0.95
C VAL A 52 11.66 3.10 1.59
N THR A 53 11.78 3.56 2.82
CA THR A 53 10.69 4.26 3.53
C THR A 53 10.33 5.58 2.86
N GLU A 54 11.32 6.33 2.37
CA GLU A 54 11.11 7.57 1.61
C GLU A 54 10.41 7.27 0.26
N TYR A 55 10.84 6.21 -0.42
CA TYR A 55 10.21 5.79 -1.66
C TYR A 55 8.73 5.41 -1.45
N ILE A 56 8.42 4.64 -0.40
CA ILE A 56 7.06 4.22 -0.05
C ILE A 56 6.16 5.42 0.26
N GLN A 57 6.68 6.47 0.89
CA GLN A 57 5.91 7.68 1.18
C GLN A 57 5.48 8.43 -0.09
N THR A 58 6.26 8.32 -1.16
CA THR A 58 5.99 9.03 -2.43
C THR A 58 5.20 8.21 -3.44
N ARG A 59 5.09 6.89 -3.26
CA ARG A 59 4.46 5.96 -4.21
C ARG A 59 3.40 5.09 -3.53
N TRP A 60 2.48 4.57 -4.34
CA TRP A 60 1.49 3.59 -3.87
C TRP A 60 2.13 2.23 -3.76
N VAL A 61 2.38 1.79 -2.53
CA VAL A 61 2.88 0.45 -2.20
C VAL A 61 1.97 -0.11 -1.12
N ASP A 62 1.38 -1.27 -1.36
CA ASP A 62 0.49 -1.94 -0.40
C ASP A 62 1.22 -3.00 0.42
N ALA A 63 2.27 -3.60 -0.15
CA ALA A 63 3.00 -4.68 0.50
C ALA A 63 4.50 -4.65 0.16
N LEU A 64 5.31 -5.14 1.07
CA LEU A 64 6.74 -5.33 0.94
C LEU A 64 7.06 -6.83 1.09
N LEU A 65 7.60 -7.47 0.05
CA LEU A 65 8.08 -8.84 0.12
C LEU A 65 9.59 -8.85 0.39
N VAL A 66 10.00 -9.45 1.50
CA VAL A 66 11.39 -9.49 1.98
C VAL A 66 11.93 -10.91 1.90
N GLY A 67 12.90 -11.10 0.99
CA GLY A 67 13.57 -12.39 0.77
C GLY A 67 15.07 -12.28 0.95
N ILE A 68 15.53 -11.91 2.15
CA ILE A 68 16.95 -11.74 2.48
C ILE A 68 17.36 -12.78 3.51
N LYS A 69 18.41 -13.55 3.22
CA LYS A 69 18.98 -14.52 4.15
C LYS A 69 19.82 -13.88 5.26
N LYS A 70 20.54 -12.81 4.94
CA LYS A 70 21.38 -12.06 5.90
C LYS A 70 20.58 -10.96 6.57
N LYS A 71 20.03 -11.21 7.74
CA LYS A 71 19.24 -10.22 8.52
C LYS A 71 20.01 -8.96 8.91
N THR A 72 21.31 -9.01 8.98
CA THR A 72 22.17 -7.84 9.29
C THR A 72 22.09 -6.73 8.25
N LEU A 73 21.51 -7.01 7.08
CA LEU A 73 21.28 -6.01 6.02
C LEU A 73 19.95 -5.27 6.17
N ILE A 74 19.10 -5.69 7.11
CA ILE A 74 17.77 -5.10 7.31
C ILE A 74 17.84 -4.17 8.51
N PRO A 75 17.52 -2.86 8.39
CA PRO A 75 17.40 -1.96 9.53
C PRO A 75 16.38 -2.48 10.54
N GLU A 76 16.69 -2.39 11.83
CA GLU A 76 15.86 -2.96 12.92
C GLU A 76 14.47 -2.35 12.98
N ASP A 77 14.35 -1.08 12.63
CA ASP A 77 13.11 -0.29 12.67
C ASP A 77 12.30 -0.30 11.38
N LEU A 78 12.89 -0.81 10.28
CA LEU A 78 12.26 -0.78 8.95
C LEU A 78 10.85 -1.37 8.96
N PHE A 79 10.72 -2.48 9.55
CA PHE A 79 9.48 -3.24 9.52
C PHE A 79 8.41 -2.60 10.41
N GLU A 80 8.78 -2.16 11.60
CA GLU A 80 7.87 -1.44 12.47
C GLU A 80 7.38 -0.16 11.77
N THR A 81 8.27 0.55 11.12
CA THR A 81 7.96 1.74 10.32
C THR A 81 7.00 1.42 9.19
N CYS A 82 7.26 0.37 8.40
CA CYS A 82 6.36 -0.06 7.32
C CYS A 82 4.97 -0.44 7.84
N VAL A 83 4.90 -1.21 8.93
CA VAL A 83 3.63 -1.63 9.54
C VAL A 83 2.85 -0.42 10.08
N ASN A 84 3.52 0.55 10.71
CA ASN A 84 2.91 1.79 11.19
C ASN A 84 2.40 2.67 10.03
N MET A 85 3.04 2.62 8.86
CA MET A 85 2.55 3.26 7.63
C MET A 85 1.36 2.51 6.99
N GLY A 86 0.99 1.33 7.51
CA GLY A 86 -0.08 0.50 6.98
C GLY A 86 0.34 -0.41 5.82
N ILE A 87 1.64 -0.58 5.58
CA ILE A 87 2.22 -1.48 4.58
C ILE A 87 2.25 -2.89 5.14
N THR A 88 1.79 -3.86 4.36
CA THR A 88 1.89 -5.27 4.73
C THR A 88 3.29 -5.80 4.43
N VAL A 89 3.97 -6.34 5.44
CA VAL A 89 5.30 -6.93 5.25
C VAL A 89 5.19 -8.44 5.20
N HIS A 90 5.70 -9.04 4.13
CA HIS A 90 5.80 -10.48 3.89
C HIS A 90 7.26 -10.89 3.98
N GLU A 91 7.63 -11.59 5.03
CA GLU A 91 8.99 -12.12 5.18
C GLU A 91 9.03 -13.58 4.71
N CYS A 92 9.97 -13.92 3.84
CA CYS A 92 10.19 -15.30 3.44
C CYS A 92 10.74 -16.11 4.62
N LEU A 93 10.06 -17.21 4.96
CA LEU A 93 10.47 -18.10 6.04
C LEU A 93 11.57 -19.04 5.58
N ASP A 94 12.78 -18.51 5.49
CA ASP A 94 14.01 -19.32 5.40
C ASP A 94 14.81 -19.18 6.73
N ASN A 95 14.17 -19.50 7.85
CA ASN A 95 14.62 -19.29 9.22
C ASN A 95 14.57 -17.84 9.72
N ARG A 96 13.50 -17.43 10.44
CA ARG A 96 13.65 -16.83 11.79
C ARG A 96 12.56 -15.93 12.30
N THR A 97 12.45 -16.00 13.58
CA THR A 97 11.71 -15.31 14.63
C THR A 97 12.26 -13.93 14.96
N GLY A 98 11.38 -12.99 15.25
CA GLY A 98 11.74 -11.73 15.90
C GLY A 98 10.85 -10.55 15.51
N TRP A 99 9.50 -10.70 15.58
CA TRP A 99 8.58 -9.61 15.22
C TRP A 99 7.47 -9.45 16.23
N THR A 100 7.12 -8.21 16.50
CA THR A 100 5.96 -7.81 17.31
C THR A 100 4.82 -7.38 16.35
N GLY A 101 3.64 -7.99 16.53
CA GLY A 101 2.43 -7.69 15.75
C GLY A 101 1.60 -8.93 15.46
N ASN A 102 0.46 -8.76 14.79
CA ASN A 102 -0.35 -9.89 14.32
C ASN A 102 0.36 -10.56 13.15
N GLN A 103 0.93 -11.72 13.41
CA GLN A 103 1.67 -12.52 12.43
C GLN A 103 0.85 -13.72 12.00
N PHE A 104 0.85 -14.00 10.72
CA PHE A 104 0.26 -15.22 10.17
C PHE A 104 1.08 -15.74 8.99
N ILE A 105 1.09 -17.05 8.84
CA ILE A 105 1.79 -17.71 7.75
C ILE A 105 0.91 -17.66 6.52
N ASN A 106 1.45 -17.19 5.41
CA ASN A 106 0.77 -17.11 4.11
C ASN A 106 1.66 -17.70 3.00
N ARG A 107 1.08 -17.93 1.81
CA ARG A 107 1.82 -18.29 0.60
C ARG A 107 1.77 -17.15 -0.39
N MET A 108 2.93 -16.70 -0.87
CA MET A 108 3.06 -15.63 -1.83
C MET A 108 4.15 -15.96 -2.85
N GLY A 109 3.82 -16.00 -4.14
CA GLY A 109 4.79 -16.28 -5.20
C GLY A 109 5.55 -17.60 -5.04
N GLY A 110 4.91 -18.67 -4.53
CA GLY A 110 5.56 -19.96 -4.25
C GLY A 110 6.37 -20.04 -2.98
N TYR A 111 6.53 -18.94 -2.25
CA TYR A 111 7.20 -18.91 -0.95
C TYR A 111 6.19 -19.04 0.19
N THR A 112 6.59 -19.73 1.26
CA THR A 112 5.92 -19.62 2.54
C THR A 112 6.48 -18.38 3.23
N VAL A 113 5.62 -17.41 3.49
CA VAL A 113 5.99 -16.11 4.05
C VAL A 113 5.33 -15.90 5.40
N LEU A 114 6.03 -15.23 6.31
CA LEU A 114 5.45 -14.70 7.53
C LEU A 114 4.95 -13.29 7.24
N THR A 115 3.65 -13.10 7.30
CA THR A 115 3.01 -11.81 7.05
C THR A 115 2.76 -11.12 8.38
N SER A 116 3.29 -9.90 8.54
CA SER A 116 3.02 -9.03 9.68
C SER A 116 2.13 -7.87 9.23
N SER A 117 0.99 -7.68 9.86
CA SER A 117 0.05 -6.63 9.48
C SER A 117 -0.70 -6.11 10.71
N VAL A 118 -1.01 -4.81 10.70
CA VAL A 118 -1.86 -4.18 11.73
C VAL A 118 -3.30 -4.67 11.62
N ARG A 119 -3.76 -5.03 10.41
CA ARG A 119 -5.11 -5.53 10.15
C ARG A 119 -5.08 -6.68 9.16
N VAL A 120 -5.49 -7.84 9.62
CA VAL A 120 -5.81 -8.98 8.73
C VAL A 120 -7.27 -8.82 8.30
N ILE A 121 -7.48 -8.35 7.09
CA ILE A 121 -8.83 -8.26 6.50
C ILE A 121 -9.01 -9.49 5.60
N SER A 122 -9.96 -10.34 5.95
CA SER A 122 -10.37 -11.46 5.10
C SER A 122 -10.99 -10.94 3.80
N SER A 123 -10.78 -11.67 2.68
CA SER A 123 -11.38 -11.32 1.38
C SER A 123 -12.90 -11.12 1.46
N ARG A 124 -13.60 -11.91 2.29
CA ARG A 124 -15.05 -11.72 2.56
C ARG A 124 -15.34 -10.38 3.23
N GLN A 125 -14.53 -9.99 4.22
CA GLN A 125 -14.70 -8.70 4.91
C GLN A 125 -14.42 -7.52 3.96
N ALA A 126 -13.43 -7.64 3.09
CA ALA A 126 -13.14 -6.66 2.06
C ALA A 126 -14.32 -6.51 1.07
N MET A 127 -14.88 -7.61 0.60
CA MET A 127 -16.07 -7.59 -0.27
C MET A 127 -17.30 -6.99 0.45
N MET A 128 -17.60 -7.43 1.66
CA MET A 128 -18.70 -6.87 2.46
C MET A 128 -18.53 -5.36 2.68
N LYS A 129 -17.33 -4.95 3.06
CA LYS A 129 -17.00 -3.53 3.21
C LYS A 129 -17.26 -2.77 1.90
N ARG A 130 -16.78 -3.27 0.77
CA ARG A 130 -16.98 -2.62 -0.53
C ARG A 130 -18.45 -2.49 -0.89
N THR A 131 -19.25 -3.54 -0.65
CA THR A 131 -20.70 -3.51 -0.90
C THR A 131 -21.38 -2.46 -0.03
N ILE A 132 -21.09 -2.43 1.26
CA ILE A 132 -21.63 -1.43 2.19
C ILE A 132 -21.22 0.00 1.78
N ASP A 133 -19.95 0.20 1.42
CA ASP A 133 -19.44 1.50 0.97
C ASP A 133 -20.18 1.99 -0.29
N ILE A 134 -20.44 1.11 -1.26
CA ILE A 134 -21.17 1.45 -2.49
C ILE A 134 -22.63 1.76 -2.19
N CYS A 135 -23.32 0.89 -1.45
CA CYS A 135 -24.73 1.11 -1.09
C CYS A 135 -24.90 2.39 -0.27
N GLY A 136 -24.04 2.60 0.74
CA GLY A 136 -24.03 3.80 1.56
C GLY A 136 -23.73 5.06 0.75
N GLY A 137 -22.79 4.97 -0.20
CA GLY A 137 -22.48 6.06 -1.13
C GLY A 137 -23.65 6.44 -2.03
N ILE A 138 -24.38 5.47 -2.56
CA ILE A 138 -25.59 5.72 -3.38
C ILE A 138 -26.66 6.41 -2.54
N VAL A 139 -26.96 5.88 -1.37
CA VAL A 139 -27.97 6.48 -0.46
C VAL A 139 -27.53 7.89 -0.05
N GLY A 140 -26.26 8.07 0.33
CA GLY A 140 -25.70 9.37 0.68
C GLY A 140 -25.81 10.38 -0.46
N MET A 141 -25.55 9.95 -1.70
CA MET A 141 -25.66 10.81 -2.90
C MET A 141 -27.10 11.25 -3.16
N ILE A 142 -28.08 10.34 -3.01
CA ILE A 142 -29.50 10.66 -3.15
C ILE A 142 -29.95 11.66 -2.09
N LEU A 143 -29.60 11.41 -0.82
CA LEU A 143 -29.93 12.32 0.27
C LEU A 143 -29.30 13.69 0.09
N THR A 144 -28.02 13.74 -0.28
CA THR A 144 -27.32 14.99 -0.57
C THR A 144 -27.99 15.75 -1.71
N GLY A 145 -28.39 15.04 -2.78
CA GLY A 145 -29.12 15.63 -3.90
C GLY A 145 -30.42 16.28 -3.46
N ILE A 146 -31.24 15.58 -2.64
CA ILE A 146 -32.49 16.11 -2.12
C ILE A 146 -32.24 17.36 -1.25
N ILE A 147 -31.29 17.28 -0.32
CA ILE A 147 -30.93 18.40 0.56
C ILE A 147 -30.44 19.60 -0.27
N THR A 148 -29.63 19.36 -1.30
CA THR A 148 -29.10 20.42 -2.16
C THR A 148 -30.21 21.18 -2.89
N ILE A 149 -31.27 20.53 -3.32
CA ILE A 149 -32.41 21.18 -4.01
C ILE A 149 -33.03 22.25 -3.10
N PHE A 150 -33.10 22.01 -1.80
CA PHE A 150 -33.66 22.97 -0.84
C PHE A 150 -32.62 23.99 -0.33
N LEU A 151 -31.40 23.54 -0.07
CA LEU A 151 -30.34 24.39 0.50
C LEU A 151 -29.72 25.33 -0.53
N ALA A 152 -29.52 24.89 -1.78
CA ALA A 152 -28.83 25.69 -2.77
C ALA A 152 -29.52 27.04 -3.06
N PRO A 153 -30.86 27.10 -3.24
CA PRO A 153 -31.55 28.38 -3.40
C PRO A 153 -31.42 29.28 -2.18
N ALA A 154 -31.54 28.69 -0.96
CA ALA A 154 -31.43 29.44 0.28
C ALA A 154 -30.03 30.07 0.46
N ILE A 155 -28.97 29.29 0.18
CA ILE A 155 -27.58 29.76 0.24
C ILE A 155 -27.35 30.86 -0.82
N TYR A 156 -27.85 30.66 -2.04
CA TYR A 156 -27.67 31.63 -3.12
C TYR A 156 -28.34 32.96 -2.82
N ILE A 157 -29.52 32.95 -2.19
CA ILE A 157 -30.22 34.18 -1.78
C ILE A 157 -29.50 34.88 -0.63
N ALA A 158 -28.96 34.11 0.34
CA ALA A 158 -28.28 34.66 1.50
C ALA A 158 -26.87 35.18 1.16
N SER A 159 -26.16 34.52 0.26
CA SER A 159 -24.80 34.90 -0.16
C SER A 159 -24.59 34.53 -1.62
N PRO A 160 -24.68 35.49 -2.56
CA PRO A 160 -24.43 35.23 -3.96
C PRO A 160 -22.98 34.82 -4.18
N GLY A 161 -22.75 33.53 -4.51
CA GLY A 161 -21.43 32.94 -4.71
C GLY A 161 -21.50 31.45 -5.05
N PRO A 162 -20.35 30.79 -5.16
CA PRO A 162 -20.31 29.35 -5.44
C PRO A 162 -20.89 28.55 -4.27
N ILE A 163 -21.88 27.70 -4.57
CA ILE A 163 -22.63 26.87 -3.59
C ILE A 163 -21.68 25.86 -2.90
N PHE A 164 -20.66 25.38 -3.62
CA PHE A 164 -19.70 24.43 -3.09
C PHE A 164 -18.35 25.11 -2.81
N PHE A 165 -17.89 25.00 -1.58
CA PHE A 165 -16.53 25.36 -1.18
C PHE A 165 -15.62 24.14 -1.33
N SER A 166 -14.43 24.34 -1.89
CA SER A 166 -13.46 23.26 -2.04
C SER A 166 -12.21 23.48 -1.20
N GLN A 167 -11.74 22.43 -0.55
CA GLN A 167 -10.53 22.45 0.27
C GLN A 167 -9.62 21.27 -0.08
N MET A 168 -8.32 21.53 -0.18
CA MET A 168 -7.32 20.48 -0.32
C MET A 168 -7.08 19.80 1.02
N ARG A 169 -7.07 18.48 1.03
CA ARG A 169 -6.73 17.65 2.20
C ARG A 169 -5.69 16.60 1.83
N VAL A 170 -4.91 16.20 2.83
CA VAL A 170 -3.94 15.11 2.70
C VAL A 170 -4.68 13.79 2.96
N GLY A 171 -4.60 12.88 2.00
CA GLY A 171 -5.14 11.52 2.09
C GLY A 171 -4.08 10.48 2.39
N LYS A 172 -4.42 9.20 2.15
CA LYS A 172 -3.52 8.06 2.31
C LYS A 172 -2.22 8.30 1.51
N ASN A 173 -1.08 7.98 2.12
CA ASN A 173 0.28 8.14 1.54
C ASN A 173 0.63 9.58 1.14
N GLY A 174 0.13 10.58 1.88
CA GLY A 174 0.46 11.98 1.64
C GLY A 174 -0.17 12.61 0.40
N LYS A 175 -0.98 11.87 -0.37
CA LYS A 175 -1.62 12.41 -1.59
C LYS A 175 -2.66 13.47 -1.26
N LEU A 176 -2.52 14.62 -1.91
CA LEU A 176 -3.51 15.69 -1.82
C LEU A 176 -4.75 15.36 -2.64
N PHE A 177 -5.92 15.53 -2.04
CA PHE A 177 -7.20 15.43 -2.75
C PHE A 177 -8.11 16.59 -2.38
N LYS A 178 -9.03 16.91 -3.28
CA LYS A 178 -9.97 18.02 -3.12
C LYS A 178 -11.29 17.51 -2.55
N ILE A 179 -11.72 18.07 -1.43
CA ILE A 179 -13.05 17.83 -0.88
C ILE A 179 -13.95 19.04 -1.13
N TYR A 180 -15.23 18.78 -1.33
CA TYR A 180 -16.26 19.78 -1.53
C TYR A 180 -17.19 19.80 -0.32
N LYS A 181 -17.60 21.00 0.10
CA LYS A 181 -18.54 21.25 1.20
C LYS A 181 -19.53 22.33 0.78
N PHE A 182 -20.70 22.35 1.44
CA PHE A 182 -21.63 23.47 1.40
C PHE A 182 -21.12 24.62 2.25
#